data_6f9bb2b659ce4455f9151eb267d5beda
#
_entry.id   6f9bb2b659ce4455f9151eb267d5beda
#
_cell.length_a   1.000
_cell.length_b   1.000
_cell.length_c   1.000
_cell.angle_alpha   90.00
_cell.angle_beta   90.00
_cell.angle_gamma   90.00
#
_symmetry.space_group_name_H-M   'P 1'
#
loop_
_entity.id
_entity.type
_entity.pdbx_description
1 polymer ?
#
loop_
_entity_poly.entity_id
_entity_poly.type
_entity_poly.pdbx_seq_one_letter_code
_entity_poly.pdbx_strand_id
1 'polypeptide(L)'
;MTPPTRRLFSLSLVAGTLIAFAGTASAAETTPLFKIVTVKDEIVVGLSPQDVAALGGGDVTAIGKTLKGKGEVTLWRYAVRKGPDGALEQAPVARVSILGNDSLRVEPYTTPLKIIAPQ
;
A
#
# COMPACT_ATOMS: atom_id res chain seq x y z
N MET A 1 3.67 -11.58 55.59
CA MET A 1 3.52 -11.66 54.92
C MET A 1 3.50 -11.61 53.96
N THR A 2 3.55 -11.67 53.92
CA THR A 2 3.37 -11.70 53.01
C THR A 2 3.16 -11.77 52.14
N PRO A 3 3.26 -11.83 51.95
CA PRO A 3 2.98 -11.87 50.99
C PRO A 3 2.72 -12.08 50.10
N PRO A 4 2.55 -12.03 50.01
CA PRO A 4 2.23 -12.32 49.06
C PRO A 4 2.02 -12.19 48.06
N THR A 5 2.08 -11.96 48.06
CA THR A 5 1.75 -11.83 47.12
C THR A 5 1.88 -11.69 46.19
N ARG A 6 2.18 -11.62 46.21
CA ARG A 6 2.24 -11.42 45.23
C ARG A 6 2.01 -11.71 44.15
N ARG A 7 1.85 -11.86 44.31
CA ARG A 7 1.56 -12.15 43.33
C ARG A 7 1.15 -12.10 42.34
N LEU A 8 1.17 -11.90 42.45
CA LEU A 8 0.70 -11.81 41.47
C LEU A 8 0.60 -11.63 40.54
N PHE A 9 0.88 -11.47 40.43
CA PHE A 9 0.66 -11.08 39.33
C PHE A 9 0.71 -11.30 38.38
N SER A 10 1.03 -11.43 38.67
CA SER A 10 0.99 -11.62 37.59
C SER A 10 0.72 -11.79 36.77
N LEU A 11 0.59 -11.66 36.93
CA LEU A 11 0.16 -11.70 35.92
C LEU A 11 -0.17 -11.49 35.09
N SER A 12 -0.15 -11.32 35.13
CA SER A 12 -0.63 -11.13 34.08
C SER A 12 -0.34 -10.76 33.24
N LEU A 13 0.02 -10.53 33.33
CA LEU A 13 0.08 -10.14 32.25
C LEU A 13 0.10 -10.37 31.31
N VAL A 14 0.20 -10.55 31.37
CA VAL A 14 0.11 -10.77 30.30
C VAL A 14 -0.38 -10.81 29.44
N ALA A 15 -0.59 -10.80 29.73
CA ALA A 15 -1.16 -10.90 28.81
C ALA A 15 -1.31 -10.44 27.94
N GLY A 16 -1.23 -10.15 28.10
CA GLY A 16 -1.56 -9.73 27.09
C GLY A 16 -1.07 -9.49 26.30
N THR A 17 -0.82 -9.41 26.26
CA THR A 17 -0.67 -9.20 25.35
C THR A 17 -0.61 -9.29 24.44
N LEU A 18 -0.66 -9.29 24.38
CA LEU A 18 -0.78 -9.33 23.42
C LEU A 18 -1.18 -9.31 22.58
N ILE A 19 -1.26 -9.34 22.72
CA ILE A 19 -1.83 -9.37 21.87
C ILE A 19 -1.97 -8.71 21.01
N ALA A 20 -2.02 -8.52 21.10
CA ALA A 20 -2.33 -7.74 20.30
C ALA A 20 -1.92 -7.54 19.01
N PHE A 21 -1.83 -7.71 18.85
CA PHE A 21 -1.58 -7.59 17.86
C PHE A 21 -1.82 -8.08 16.85
N ALA A 22 -1.88 -8.09 17.13
CA ALA A 22 -1.97 -9.13 16.20
C ALA A 22 -2.73 -8.79 14.95
N GLY A 23 -3.95 -8.76 15.00
CA GLY A 23 -4.75 -8.55 13.83
C GLY A 23 -4.50 -7.25 13.09
N THR A 24 -3.79 -6.39 13.72
CA THR A 24 -3.56 -5.07 13.14
C THR A 24 -2.71 -5.11 11.89
N ALA A 25 -1.86 -6.12 11.76
CA ALA A 25 -0.95 -6.15 10.63
C ALA A 25 -1.67 -6.24 9.30
N SER A 26 -2.83 -6.89 9.25
CA SER A 26 -3.49 -7.13 7.97
C SER A 26 -3.96 -5.83 7.31
N ALA A 27 -4.39 -4.86 8.09
CA ALA A 27 -4.86 -3.62 7.52
C ALA A 27 -3.75 -2.85 6.82
N ALA A 28 -2.53 -2.98 7.35
CA ALA A 28 -1.40 -2.25 6.78
C ALA A 28 -0.94 -2.82 5.46
N GLU A 29 -1.43 -3.98 5.08
CA GLU A 29 -0.96 -4.65 3.88
C GLU A 29 -1.68 -4.25 2.62
N THR A 30 -2.73 -3.46 2.74
CA THR A 30 -3.46 -3.04 1.57
C THR A 30 -2.62 -2.04 0.77
N THR A 31 -2.37 -2.37 -0.48
CA THR A 31 -1.62 -1.52 -1.39
C THR A 31 -2.59 -0.61 -2.12
N PRO A 32 -2.44 0.72 -2.02
CA PRO A 32 -3.32 1.60 -2.77
C PRO A 32 -2.99 1.56 -4.25
N LEU A 33 -4.01 1.49 -5.08
CA LEU A 33 -3.87 1.48 -6.52
C LEU A 33 -4.49 2.73 -7.11
N PHE A 34 -3.91 3.17 -8.22
CA PHE A 34 -4.37 4.34 -8.93
C PHE A 34 -4.30 4.07 -10.42
N LYS A 35 -5.12 4.78 -11.18
CA LYS A 35 -5.09 4.72 -12.63
C LYS A 35 -4.51 6.02 -13.15
N ILE A 36 -3.46 5.91 -13.95
CA ILE A 36 -2.86 7.06 -14.61
C ILE A 36 -3.40 7.09 -16.04
N VAL A 37 -4.10 8.16 -16.37
CA VAL A 37 -4.74 8.28 -17.69
C VAL A 37 -4.00 9.34 -18.50
N THR A 38 -3.55 8.97 -19.67
CA THR A 38 -2.91 9.89 -20.59
C THR A 38 -3.73 9.95 -21.89
N VAL A 39 -3.32 10.79 -22.82
CA VAL A 39 -4.03 10.88 -24.10
C VAL A 39 -3.91 9.60 -24.91
N LYS A 40 -2.92 8.77 -24.63
CA LYS A 40 -2.65 7.57 -25.40
C LYS A 40 -3.09 6.29 -24.72
N ASP A 41 -3.01 6.23 -23.39
CA ASP A 41 -3.27 4.97 -22.71
C ASP A 41 -3.59 5.21 -21.24
N GLU A 42 -3.84 4.09 -20.55
CA GLU A 42 -4.08 4.07 -19.12
C GLU A 42 -3.20 3.00 -18.52
N ILE A 43 -2.64 3.29 -17.36
CA ILE A 43 -1.91 2.27 -16.62
C ILE A 43 -2.37 2.28 -15.17
N VAL A 44 -2.29 1.12 -14.54
CA VAL A 44 -2.59 0.97 -13.13
C VAL A 44 -1.27 0.95 -12.38
N VAL A 45 -1.18 1.76 -11.33
CA VAL A 45 0.04 1.85 -10.52
C VAL A 45 -0.32 1.63 -9.06
N GLY A 46 0.68 1.19 -8.29
CA GLY A 46 0.52 0.99 -6.86
C GLY A 46 1.66 1.62 -6.11
N LEU A 47 1.41 1.93 -4.85
CA LEU A 47 2.38 2.57 -3.98
C LEU A 47 2.88 1.57 -2.95
N SER A 48 4.20 1.39 -2.89
CA SER A 48 4.81 0.67 -1.78
C SER A 48 4.87 1.59 -0.56
N PRO A 49 5.13 1.06 0.64
CA PRO A 49 5.32 1.93 1.80
C PRO A 49 6.42 2.96 1.60
N GLN A 50 7.49 2.61 0.89
CA GLN A 50 8.54 3.57 0.59
C GLN A 50 8.04 4.67 -0.34
N ASP A 51 7.18 4.32 -1.29
CA ASP A 51 6.59 5.32 -2.19
C ASP A 51 5.70 6.30 -1.42
N VAL A 52 4.89 5.78 -0.50
CA VAL A 52 4.04 6.64 0.33
C VAL A 52 4.89 7.61 1.13
N ALA A 53 5.98 7.12 1.72
CA ALA A 53 6.86 7.98 2.49
C ALA A 53 7.52 9.04 1.61
N ALA A 54 7.97 8.65 0.42
CA ALA A 54 8.64 9.58 -0.48
C ALA A 54 7.69 10.64 -1.04
N LEU A 55 6.44 10.29 -1.26
CA LEU A 55 5.45 11.22 -1.79
C LEU A 55 4.82 12.11 -0.72
N GLY A 56 4.95 11.71 0.54
CA GLY A 56 4.29 12.42 1.62
C GLY A 56 2.83 12.08 1.78
N GLY A 57 2.39 10.97 1.20
CA GLY A 57 1.02 10.50 1.34
C GLY A 57 0.72 9.40 0.35
N GLY A 58 -0.42 8.76 0.53
CA GLY A 58 -0.81 7.62 -0.29
C GLY A 58 -2.08 7.87 -1.09
N ASP A 59 -2.29 9.08 -1.61
CA ASP A 59 -3.50 9.40 -2.34
C ASP A 59 -3.16 10.15 -3.63
N VAL A 60 -4.21 10.45 -4.42
CA VAL A 60 -4.03 11.12 -5.71
C VAL A 60 -3.40 12.50 -5.55
N THR A 61 -3.68 13.17 -4.43
CA THR A 61 -3.13 14.49 -4.20
C THR A 61 -1.61 14.43 -4.06
N ALA A 62 -1.09 13.44 -3.33
CA ALA A 62 0.34 13.29 -3.16
C ALA A 62 1.04 13.01 -4.49
N ILE A 63 0.45 12.13 -5.31
CA ILE A 63 1.00 11.82 -6.62
C ILE A 63 0.98 13.08 -7.50
N GLY A 64 -0.14 13.79 -7.51
CA GLY A 64 -0.27 14.99 -8.32
C GLY A 64 0.71 16.08 -7.93
N LYS A 65 0.91 16.28 -6.64
CA LYS A 65 1.87 17.27 -6.15
C LYS A 65 3.29 16.94 -6.60
N THR A 66 3.66 15.65 -6.53
CA THR A 66 4.99 15.23 -6.93
C THR A 66 5.19 15.43 -8.44
N LEU A 67 4.18 15.08 -9.22
CA LEU A 67 4.25 15.29 -10.66
C LEU A 67 4.41 16.78 -10.99
N LYS A 68 3.67 17.62 -10.29
CA LYS A 68 3.74 19.06 -10.53
C LYS A 68 5.08 19.64 -10.10
N GLY A 69 5.59 19.21 -8.95
CA GLY A 69 6.80 19.77 -8.39
C GLY A 69 8.08 19.24 -9.03
N LYS A 70 8.11 17.96 -9.33
CA LYS A 70 9.31 17.31 -9.87
C LYS A 70 9.23 16.99 -11.34
N GLY A 71 8.03 17.03 -11.92
CA GLY A 71 7.85 16.71 -13.32
C GLY A 71 7.80 15.24 -13.63
N GLU A 72 8.05 14.38 -12.64
CA GLU A 72 7.94 12.95 -12.85
C GLU A 72 7.82 12.24 -11.51
N VAL A 73 7.32 11.00 -11.56
CA VAL A 73 7.25 10.13 -10.40
C VAL A 73 7.49 8.70 -10.85
N THR A 74 8.20 7.92 -10.05
CA THR A 74 8.45 6.51 -10.34
C THR A 74 7.60 5.66 -9.41
N LEU A 75 6.77 4.81 -10.00
CA LEU A 75 5.83 3.99 -9.24
C LEU A 75 5.85 2.57 -9.79
N TRP A 76 5.22 1.65 -9.04
CA TRP A 76 5.06 0.29 -9.50
C TRP A 76 3.89 0.21 -10.47
N ARG A 77 4.13 -0.32 -11.67
CA ARG A 77 3.05 -0.61 -12.62
C ARG A 77 2.45 -1.95 -12.25
N TYR A 78 1.14 -2.00 -12.24
CA TYR A 78 0.40 -3.21 -11.89
C TYR A 78 -0.29 -3.77 -13.12
N ALA A 79 -0.46 -5.08 -13.14
CA ALA A 79 -1.20 -5.76 -14.20
C ALA A 79 -1.88 -6.99 -13.63
N VAL A 80 -2.91 -7.44 -14.32
CA VAL A 80 -3.63 -8.65 -13.94
C VAL A 80 -2.82 -9.87 -14.39
N ARG A 81 -2.73 -10.83 -13.48
CA ARG A 81 -2.08 -12.10 -13.81
C ARG A 81 -2.79 -13.22 -13.05
N LYS A 82 -2.53 -14.47 -13.46
CA LYS A 82 -3.04 -15.62 -12.75
C LYS A 82 -2.10 -15.94 -11.59
N GLY A 83 -2.64 -16.05 -10.38
CA GLY A 83 -1.85 -16.38 -9.21
C GLY A 83 -1.58 -17.86 -9.08
N PRO A 84 -0.82 -18.24 -8.03
CA PRO A 84 -0.47 -19.66 -7.83
C PRO A 84 -1.69 -20.56 -7.63
N ASP A 85 -2.79 -19.99 -7.10
CA ASP A 85 -4.02 -20.75 -6.87
C ASP A 85 -4.95 -20.75 -8.07
N GLY A 86 -4.52 -20.16 -9.20
CA GLY A 86 -5.33 -20.12 -10.41
C GLY A 86 -6.27 -18.92 -10.48
N ALA A 87 -6.42 -18.17 -9.41
CA ALA A 87 -7.28 -16.99 -9.41
C ALA A 87 -6.53 -15.79 -9.98
N LEU A 88 -7.27 -14.86 -10.57
CA LEU A 88 -6.67 -13.63 -11.09
C LEU A 88 -6.32 -12.70 -9.94
N GLU A 89 -5.25 -11.96 -10.12
CA GLU A 89 -4.78 -10.99 -9.12
C GLU A 89 -4.13 -9.81 -9.82
N GLN A 90 -4.09 -8.67 -9.12
CA GLN A 90 -3.31 -7.51 -9.55
C GLN A 90 -1.93 -7.61 -8.91
N ALA A 91 -0.89 -7.55 -9.73
CA ALA A 91 0.46 -7.75 -9.24
C ALA A 91 1.41 -6.71 -9.81
N PRO A 92 2.44 -6.32 -9.05
CA PRO A 92 3.43 -5.38 -9.55
C PRO A 92 4.27 -6.04 -10.64
N VAL A 93 4.48 -5.31 -11.72
CA VAL A 93 5.21 -5.81 -12.88
C VAL A 93 6.59 -5.18 -12.96
N ALA A 94 6.66 -3.86 -12.83
CA ALA A 94 7.91 -3.13 -13.01
C ALA A 94 7.78 -1.74 -12.43
N ARG A 95 8.93 -1.14 -12.11
CA ARG A 95 8.98 0.28 -11.80
C ARG A 95 8.91 1.06 -13.09
N VAL A 96 8.05 2.06 -13.14
CA VAL A 96 7.93 2.90 -14.33
C VAL A 96 7.97 4.36 -13.92
N SER A 97 8.52 5.18 -14.81
CA SER A 97 8.59 6.62 -14.59
C SER A 97 7.44 7.26 -15.34
N ILE A 98 6.66 8.07 -14.63
CA ILE A 98 5.52 8.77 -15.18
C ILE A 98 5.89 10.24 -15.28
N LEU A 99 5.81 10.78 -16.47
CA LEU A 99 6.14 12.19 -16.71
C LEU A 99 4.88 13.02 -16.59
N GLY A 100 4.97 14.12 -15.88
CA GLY A 100 3.86 15.03 -15.72
C GLY A 100 3.57 15.81 -16.99
N ASN A 101 2.29 16.01 -17.28
CA ASN A 101 1.86 16.87 -18.37
C ASN A 101 0.42 17.28 -18.11
N ASP A 102 -0.05 18.26 -18.89
CA ASP A 102 -1.35 18.88 -18.63
C ASP A 102 -2.53 17.96 -18.91
N SER A 103 -2.35 16.95 -19.74
CA SER A 103 -3.44 16.04 -20.08
C SER A 103 -3.45 14.76 -19.24
N LEU A 104 -2.54 14.65 -18.30
CA LEU A 104 -2.46 13.47 -17.45
C LEU A 104 -3.45 13.59 -16.28
N ARG A 105 -4.15 12.51 -15.99
CA ARG A 105 -5.05 12.43 -14.83
C ARG A 105 -4.64 11.28 -13.96
N VAL A 106 -4.79 11.44 -12.65
CA VAL A 106 -4.58 10.39 -11.66
C VAL A 106 -5.90 10.16 -10.97
N GLU A 107 -6.38 8.93 -11.00
CA GLU A 107 -7.66 8.56 -10.40
C GLU A 107 -7.47 7.40 -9.44
N PRO A 108 -8.26 7.35 -8.35
CA PRO A 108 -8.24 6.15 -7.52
C PRO A 108 -8.72 4.95 -8.34
N TYR A 109 -8.17 3.80 -8.05
CA TYR A 109 -8.54 2.59 -8.77
C TYR A 109 -8.89 1.50 -7.76
N THR A 110 -10.07 0.93 -7.92
CA THR A 110 -10.51 -0.18 -7.08
C THR A 110 -10.71 -1.41 -7.94
N THR A 111 -10.53 -2.56 -7.33
CA THR A 111 -10.64 -3.84 -8.04
C THR A 111 -11.13 -4.90 -7.06
N PRO A 112 -11.97 -5.84 -7.53
CA PRO A 112 -12.33 -6.98 -6.68
C PRO A 112 -11.23 -8.03 -6.60
N LEU A 113 -10.18 -7.89 -7.39
CA LEU A 113 -9.09 -8.86 -7.41
C LEU A 113 -8.18 -8.66 -6.21
N LYS A 114 -7.53 -9.74 -5.81
CA LYS A 114 -6.49 -9.66 -4.80
C LYS A 114 -5.35 -8.78 -5.29
N ILE A 115 -4.82 -7.95 -4.40
CA ILE A 115 -3.73 -7.04 -4.74
C ILE A 115 -2.48 -7.55 -4.06
N ILE A 116 -1.43 -7.77 -4.85
CA ILE A 116 -0.14 -8.25 -4.35
C ILE A 116 0.72 -7.03 -4.05
N ALA A 117 1.28 -6.98 -2.85
CA ALA A 117 2.13 -5.87 -2.45
C ALA A 117 3.44 -5.88 -3.24
N PRO A 118 4.01 -4.69 -3.54
CA PRO A 118 5.31 -4.64 -4.22
C PRO A 118 6.41 -5.15 -3.30
N GLN A 119 7.42 -5.75 -3.91
CA GLN A 119 8.58 -6.29 -3.19
C GLN A 119 9.68 -5.26 -3.02
#